data_0bd4e1e7b92bd7457d43046b3a525367
#
_entry.id   0bd4e1e7b92bd7457d43046b3a525367
#
_cell.length_a   1.000
_cell.length_b   1.000
_cell.length_c   1.000
_cell.angle_alpha   90.00
_cell.angle_beta   90.00
_cell.angle_gamma   90.00
#
_symmetry.space_group_name_H-M   'P 1'
#
loop_
_entity.id
_entity.type
_entity.pdbx_description
1 polymer ?
#
loop_
_entity_poly.entity_id
_entity_poly.type
_entity_poly.pdbx_seq_one_letter_code
_entity_poly.pdbx_strand_id
1 'polypeptide(L)'
;SKDDDGVNFVSDKQELNLFGVSSPTIGEINYTAFGVNSVEFHNELYGFIQAKAIDENENNYNEREFEQWLVGRGLTQNRGYNRLLRNGDTRQEQKTLPTAIRNIIHHPENQNNSYTAEELEESTELLLNILHSLV
;
A
#
# COMPACT_ATOMS: atom_id res chain seq x y z
N SER A 1 -27.29 -13.69 13.75
CA SER A 1 -26.78 -13.79 13.40
C SER A 1 -26.89 -13.87 13.28
N LYS A 2 -26.94 -13.87 13.70
CA LYS A 2 -26.44 -13.95 13.39
C LYS A 2 -26.34 -14.24 12.80
N ASP A 3 -26.43 -14.26 13.05
CA ASP A 3 -25.88 -14.48 12.35
C ASP A 3 -25.78 -14.84 11.67
N ASP A 4 -26.00 -15.08 11.81
CA ASP A 4 -25.42 -15.37 11.09
C ASP A 4 -25.13 -15.68 10.35
N ASP A 5 -25.11 -15.83 10.45
CA ASP A 5 -24.35 -16.08 9.77
C ASP A 5 -23.57 -16.21 9.43
N GLY A 6 -23.48 -16.24 9.47
CA GLY A 6 -22.44 -16.43 9.65
C GLY A 6 -21.47 -16.07 9.82
N VAL A 7 -21.54 -15.95 10.03
CA VAL A 7 -20.64 -15.32 10.15
C VAL A 7 -20.36 -14.50 11.13
N ASN A 8 -19.76 -14.41 11.72
CA ASN A 8 -19.36 -13.75 12.71
C ASN A 8 -18.44 -12.73 12.49
N PHE A 9 -18.68 -11.99 11.40
CA PHE A 9 -17.83 -10.89 11.06
C PHE A 9 -18.03 -9.68 11.93
N VAL A 10 -18.99 -9.73 12.79
CA VAL A 10 -19.31 -8.57 13.62
C VAL A 10 -18.14 -8.14 14.49
N SER A 11 -17.36 -9.08 14.98
CA SER A 11 -16.24 -8.76 15.83
C SER A 11 -15.13 -8.02 15.07
N ASP A 12 -15.16 -8.08 13.73
CA ASP A 12 -14.11 -7.49 12.92
C ASP A 12 -14.54 -6.20 12.25
N LYS A 13 -15.62 -5.61 12.70
CA LYS A 13 -16.14 -4.40 12.08
C LYS A 13 -15.13 -3.27 12.02
N GLN A 14 -14.31 -3.12 13.05
CA GLN A 14 -13.33 -2.04 13.05
C GLN A 14 -12.29 -2.24 11.97
N GLU A 15 -11.90 -3.49 11.73
CA GLU A 15 -10.94 -3.79 10.67
C GLU A 15 -11.53 -3.53 9.30
N LEU A 16 -12.86 -3.77 9.16
CA LEU A 16 -13.52 -3.53 7.88
C LEU A 16 -13.80 -2.06 7.61
N ASN A 17 -13.34 -1.18 8.48
CA ASN A 17 -13.50 0.26 8.28
C ASN A 17 -12.17 0.97 8.10
N LEU A 18 -11.17 0.28 7.57
CA LEU A 18 -9.84 0.84 7.39
C LEU A 18 -9.85 2.07 6.49
N PHE A 19 -10.72 2.09 5.49
CA PHE A 19 -10.76 3.16 4.51
C PHE A 19 -11.90 4.16 4.75
N GLY A 20 -12.44 4.20 5.94
CA GLY A 20 -13.50 5.15 6.27
C GLY A 20 -14.75 4.92 5.44
N VAL A 21 -15.20 5.97 4.71
CA VAL A 21 -16.44 5.88 3.94
C VAL A 21 -16.34 4.92 2.77
N SER A 22 -15.13 4.58 2.35
CA SER A 22 -14.93 3.62 1.26
C SER A 22 -14.92 2.18 1.74
N SER A 23 -14.97 1.95 3.04
CA SER A 23 -14.92 0.61 3.59
C SER A 23 -16.30 -0.01 3.65
N PRO A 24 -16.36 -1.36 3.57
CA PRO A 24 -15.20 -2.20 3.28
C PRO A 24 -15.02 -2.36 1.78
N THR A 25 -13.79 -2.40 1.33
CA THR A 25 -13.47 -2.75 -0.05
C THR A 25 -13.39 -4.27 -0.17
N ILE A 26 -13.40 -4.78 -1.41
CA ILE A 26 -13.26 -6.22 -1.65
C ILE A 26 -11.90 -6.71 -1.14
N GLY A 27 -10.84 -5.92 -1.37
CA GLY A 27 -9.51 -6.29 -0.87
C GLY A 27 -9.46 -6.34 0.64
N GLU A 28 -10.10 -5.37 1.30
CA GLU A 28 -10.16 -5.33 2.75
C GLU A 28 -10.92 -6.54 3.31
N ILE A 29 -12.04 -6.90 2.69
CA ILE A 29 -12.82 -8.06 3.11
C ILE A 29 -11.99 -9.33 2.99
N ASN A 30 -11.32 -9.53 1.86
CA ASN A 30 -10.50 -10.71 1.64
C ASN A 30 -9.37 -10.80 2.66
N TYR A 31 -8.73 -9.68 2.97
CA TYR A 31 -7.63 -9.67 3.91
C TYR A 31 -8.11 -9.99 5.33
N THR A 32 -9.16 -9.32 5.79
CA THR A 32 -9.60 -9.47 7.18
C THR A 32 -10.33 -10.78 7.44
N ALA A 33 -11.16 -11.22 6.49
CA ALA A 33 -11.99 -12.40 6.68
C ALA A 33 -11.28 -13.70 6.32
N PHE A 34 -10.40 -13.66 5.31
CA PHE A 34 -9.79 -14.88 4.78
C PHE A 34 -8.28 -14.88 4.85
N GLY A 35 -7.66 -13.81 5.31
CA GLY A 35 -6.20 -13.71 5.35
C GLY A 35 -5.56 -13.63 3.97
N VAL A 36 -6.35 -13.29 2.94
CA VAL A 36 -5.84 -13.22 1.57
C VAL A 36 -5.28 -11.83 1.32
N ASN A 37 -3.97 -11.76 1.11
CA ASN A 37 -3.33 -10.53 0.74
C ASN A 37 -3.32 -10.40 -0.78
N SER A 38 -3.72 -9.26 -1.29
CA SER A 38 -3.82 -9.05 -2.74
C SER A 38 -3.12 -7.75 -3.13
N VAL A 39 -2.77 -7.69 -4.42
CA VAL A 39 -2.22 -6.48 -5.02
C VAL A 39 -3.22 -5.33 -4.87
N GLU A 40 -4.50 -5.62 -5.08
CA GLU A 40 -5.54 -4.60 -4.97
C GLU A 40 -5.58 -4.00 -3.58
N PHE A 41 -5.54 -4.85 -2.55
CA PHE A 41 -5.56 -4.35 -1.17
C PHE A 41 -4.32 -3.50 -0.86
N HIS A 42 -3.15 -3.97 -1.30
CA HIS A 42 -1.91 -3.23 -1.12
C HIS A 42 -2.02 -1.82 -1.73
N ASN A 43 -2.53 -1.74 -2.95
CA ASN A 43 -2.62 -0.47 -3.65
C ASN A 43 -3.72 0.43 -3.09
N GLU A 44 -4.79 -0.15 -2.56
CA GLU A 44 -5.81 0.60 -1.85
C GLU A 44 -5.24 1.24 -0.59
N LEU A 45 -4.45 0.48 0.17
CA LEU A 45 -3.78 1.01 1.36
C LEU A 45 -2.83 2.14 1.00
N TYR A 46 -2.02 1.91 -0.03
CA TYR A 46 -1.05 2.92 -0.47
C TYR A 46 -1.75 4.22 -0.84
N GLY A 47 -2.80 4.13 -1.66
CA GLY A 47 -3.53 5.31 -2.10
C GLY A 47 -4.24 6.02 -0.96
N PHE A 48 -4.80 5.26 -0.04
CA PHE A 48 -5.51 5.84 1.10
C PHE A 48 -4.53 6.59 2.02
N ILE A 49 -3.38 6.00 2.30
CA ILE A 49 -2.36 6.63 3.14
C ILE A 49 -1.81 7.88 2.45
N GLN A 50 -1.61 7.82 1.14
CA GLN A 50 -1.16 8.99 0.38
C GLN A 50 -2.17 10.13 0.51
N ALA A 51 -3.45 9.84 0.41
CA ALA A 51 -4.48 10.85 0.57
C ALA A 51 -4.47 11.44 1.99
N LYS A 52 -4.23 10.61 3.00
CA LYS A 52 -4.11 11.11 4.37
C LYS A 52 -2.89 12.00 4.55
N ALA A 53 -1.79 11.65 3.92
CA ALA A 53 -0.58 12.47 3.99
C ALA A 53 -0.81 13.86 3.36
N ILE A 54 -1.55 13.90 2.26
CA ILE A 54 -1.91 15.15 1.61
C ILE A 54 -2.76 16.01 2.56
N ASP A 55 -3.78 15.40 3.16
CA ASP A 55 -4.66 16.13 4.09
C ASP A 55 -3.88 16.69 5.29
N GLU A 56 -2.96 15.88 5.81
CA GLU A 56 -2.19 16.25 7.00
C GLU A 56 -1.30 17.47 6.75
N ASN A 57 -0.73 17.54 5.56
CA ASN A 57 0.26 18.58 5.24
C ASN A 57 -0.27 19.67 4.30
N GLU A 58 -1.49 19.53 3.82
CA GLU A 58 -2.12 20.49 2.93
C GLU A 58 -1.32 20.70 1.63
N ASN A 59 -0.62 19.66 1.19
CA ASN A 59 0.18 19.69 -0.03
C ASN A 59 -0.21 18.54 -0.92
N ASN A 60 -0.05 18.74 -2.23
CA ASN A 60 -0.20 17.64 -3.16
C ASN A 60 1.12 16.90 -3.22
N TYR A 61 1.10 15.66 -2.83
CA TYR A 61 2.30 14.86 -2.86
C TYR A 61 2.37 14.07 -4.16
N ASN A 62 3.40 14.35 -4.97
CA ASN A 62 3.76 13.44 -6.03
C ASN A 62 4.48 12.25 -5.40
N GLU A 63 4.87 11.28 -6.23
CA GLU A 63 5.54 10.08 -5.72
C GLU A 63 6.75 10.42 -4.88
N ARG A 64 7.56 11.37 -5.31
CA ARG A 64 8.79 11.73 -4.64
C ARG A 64 8.53 12.29 -3.24
N GLU A 65 7.55 13.16 -3.14
CA GLU A 65 7.23 13.79 -1.87
C GLU A 65 6.58 12.79 -0.91
N PHE A 66 5.71 11.94 -1.42
CA PHE A 66 5.10 10.91 -0.59
C PHE A 66 6.14 9.90 -0.13
N GLU A 67 7.10 9.58 -0.98
CA GLU A 67 8.20 8.69 -0.60
C GLU A 67 8.98 9.27 0.59
N GLN A 68 9.25 10.58 0.57
CA GLN A 68 9.91 11.23 1.69
C GLN A 68 9.04 11.22 2.95
N TRP A 69 7.75 11.36 2.79
CA TRP A 69 6.82 11.26 3.92
C TRP A 69 6.88 9.87 4.54
N LEU A 70 6.92 8.82 3.72
CA LEU A 70 7.05 7.45 4.21
C LEU A 70 8.36 7.24 4.97
N VAL A 71 9.46 7.80 4.47
CA VAL A 71 10.74 7.74 5.15
C VAL A 71 10.63 8.41 6.52
N GLY A 72 9.94 9.53 6.59
CA GLY A 72 9.71 10.22 7.85
C GLY A 72 8.88 9.42 8.84
N ARG A 73 8.13 8.42 8.36
CA ARG A 73 7.35 7.52 9.21
C ARG A 73 8.11 6.25 9.56
N GLY A 74 9.39 6.16 9.21
CA GLY A 74 10.24 5.06 9.63
C GLY A 74 10.57 4.02 8.58
N LEU A 75 10.09 4.20 7.35
CA LEU A 75 10.43 3.27 6.28
C LEU A 75 11.80 3.60 5.71
N THR A 76 12.47 2.58 5.18
CA THR A 76 13.81 2.74 4.62
C THR A 76 13.77 2.55 3.11
N GLN A 77 14.48 3.41 2.38
CA GLN A 77 14.60 3.30 0.93
C GLN A 77 15.71 2.31 0.60
N ASN A 78 15.43 1.04 0.78
CA ASN A 78 16.42 -0.02 0.58
C ASN A 78 15.99 -1.06 -0.46
N ARG A 79 14.98 -0.76 -1.28
CA ARG A 79 14.50 -1.67 -2.30
C ARG A 79 14.84 -1.10 -3.69
N GLY A 80 15.64 -1.85 -4.45
CA GLY A 80 16.03 -1.43 -5.79
C GLY A 80 14.87 -1.39 -6.76
N TYR A 81 14.84 -0.41 -7.62
CA TYR A 81 13.84 -0.24 -8.66
C TYR A 81 14.50 0.29 -9.92
N ASN A 82 14.22 -0.32 -11.06
CA ASN A 82 14.81 0.06 -12.33
C ASN A 82 13.81 0.91 -13.12
N ARG A 83 14.21 2.14 -13.44
CA ARG A 83 13.36 3.07 -14.16
C ARG A 83 13.88 3.30 -15.56
N LEU A 84 12.99 3.18 -16.55
CA LEU A 84 13.31 3.47 -17.94
C LEU A 84 13.28 4.98 -18.16
N LEU A 85 14.36 5.52 -18.69
CA LEU A 85 14.47 6.94 -18.97
C LEU A 85 14.04 7.24 -20.41
N ARG A 86 13.80 8.50 -20.69
CA ARG A 86 13.34 8.93 -22.03
C ARG A 86 14.32 8.57 -23.14
N ASN A 87 15.61 8.57 -22.82
CA ASN A 87 16.63 8.25 -23.83
C ASN A 87 16.83 6.75 -24.02
N GLY A 88 16.03 5.92 -23.34
CA GLY A 88 16.13 4.46 -23.43
C GLY A 88 17.05 3.82 -22.43
N ASP A 89 17.80 4.61 -21.67
CA ASP A 89 18.67 4.07 -20.61
C ASP A 89 17.84 3.70 -19.41
N THR A 90 18.43 2.89 -18.52
CA THR A 90 17.79 2.48 -17.27
C THR A 90 18.56 3.09 -16.10
N ARG A 91 17.82 3.61 -15.13
CA ARG A 91 18.40 4.14 -13.90
C ARG A 91 17.90 3.30 -12.73
N GLN A 92 18.82 2.85 -11.89
CA GLN A 92 18.43 2.14 -10.67
C GLN A 92 18.21 3.16 -9.56
N GLU A 93 17.06 3.03 -8.90
CA GLU A 93 16.68 3.91 -7.79
C GLU A 93 16.46 3.06 -6.54
N GLN A 94 16.58 3.68 -5.39
CA GLN A 94 16.23 3.02 -4.13
C GLN A 94 14.93 3.61 -3.62
N LYS A 95 13.96 2.73 -3.37
CA LYS A 95 12.63 3.11 -2.93
C LYS A 95 12.27 2.37 -1.64
N THR A 96 11.28 2.89 -0.93
CA THR A 96 10.65 2.07 0.10
C THR A 96 9.95 0.90 -0.56
N LEU A 97 9.80 -0.21 0.16
CA LEU A 97 9.19 -1.40 -0.40
C LEU A 97 7.78 -1.13 -0.95
N PRO A 98 6.89 -0.42 -0.23
CA PRO A 98 5.56 -0.14 -0.79
C PRO A 98 5.59 0.63 -2.10
N THR A 99 6.44 1.63 -2.22
CA THR A 99 6.53 2.42 -3.44
C THR A 99 7.11 1.60 -4.58
N ALA A 100 8.12 0.77 -4.30
CA ALA A 100 8.70 -0.10 -5.32
C ALA A 100 7.65 -1.07 -5.88
N ILE A 101 6.87 -1.72 -5.01
CA ILE A 101 5.84 -2.67 -5.44
C ILE A 101 4.77 -1.94 -6.26
N ARG A 102 4.29 -0.81 -5.77
CA ARG A 102 3.27 -0.05 -6.49
C ARG A 102 3.76 0.33 -7.89
N ASN A 103 5.01 0.76 -7.99
CA ASN A 103 5.57 1.17 -9.28
C ASN A 103 5.76 -0.01 -10.23
N ILE A 104 6.13 -1.18 -9.71
CA ILE A 104 6.23 -2.38 -10.54
C ILE A 104 4.89 -2.70 -11.17
N ILE A 105 3.81 -2.55 -10.42
CA ILE A 105 2.47 -2.85 -10.89
C ILE A 105 1.98 -1.79 -11.88
N HIS A 106 2.21 -0.51 -11.58
CA HIS A 106 1.63 0.59 -12.36
C HIS A 106 2.47 1.00 -13.57
N HIS A 107 3.73 0.59 -13.60
CA HIS A 107 4.65 1.00 -14.68
C HIS A 107 5.36 -0.21 -15.27
N PRO A 108 4.63 -1.09 -15.99
CA PRO A 108 5.26 -2.27 -16.58
C PRO A 108 6.30 -1.92 -17.64
N GLU A 109 6.29 -0.69 -18.15
CA GLU A 109 7.32 -0.23 -19.08
C GLU A 109 8.70 -0.22 -18.42
N ASN A 110 8.77 -0.08 -17.10
CA ASN A 110 10.03 -0.17 -16.36
C ASN A 110 10.34 -1.64 -16.13
N GLN A 111 11.19 -2.20 -16.99
CA GLN A 111 11.45 -3.64 -17.02
C GLN A 111 12.45 -4.06 -15.95
N ASN A 112 12.60 -5.38 -15.78
CA ASN A 112 13.54 -5.99 -14.85
C ASN A 112 13.22 -5.66 -13.39
N ASN A 113 11.93 -5.54 -13.08
CA ASN A 113 11.45 -5.34 -11.73
C ASN A 113 10.49 -6.47 -11.38
N SER A 114 10.63 -7.00 -10.18
CA SER A 114 9.70 -8.04 -9.70
C SER A 114 9.64 -8.00 -8.19
N TYR A 115 8.63 -8.64 -7.62
CA TYR A 115 8.49 -8.79 -6.19
C TYR A 115 7.94 -10.17 -5.87
N THR A 116 8.21 -10.64 -4.66
CA THR A 116 7.71 -11.94 -4.20
C THR A 116 6.43 -11.76 -3.39
N ALA A 117 5.73 -12.89 -3.17
CA ALA A 117 4.55 -12.87 -2.31
C ALA A 117 4.91 -12.41 -0.90
N GLU A 118 6.09 -12.81 -0.42
CA GLU A 118 6.57 -12.40 0.91
C GLU A 118 6.80 -10.89 0.96
N GLU A 119 7.34 -10.33 -0.10
CA GLU A 119 7.53 -8.88 -0.15
C GLU A 119 6.21 -8.14 -0.19
N LEU A 120 5.23 -8.66 -0.91
CA LEU A 120 3.90 -8.05 -0.93
C LEU A 120 3.28 -8.07 0.47
N GLU A 121 3.42 -9.17 1.18
CA GLU A 121 2.90 -9.29 2.54
C GLU A 121 3.60 -8.33 3.49
N GLU A 122 4.92 -8.27 3.42
CA GLU A 122 5.70 -7.36 4.25
C GLU A 122 5.30 -5.92 3.99
N SER A 123 5.14 -5.55 2.72
CA SER A 123 4.75 -4.20 2.35
C SER A 123 3.36 -3.85 2.86
N THR A 124 2.42 -4.78 2.75
CA THR A 124 1.06 -4.57 3.27
C THR A 124 1.10 -4.34 4.77
N GLU A 125 1.92 -5.09 5.50
CA GLU A 125 2.04 -4.92 6.95
C GLU A 125 2.66 -3.58 7.30
N LEU A 126 3.68 -3.15 6.55
CA LEU A 126 4.27 -1.83 6.76
C LEU A 126 3.23 -0.73 6.59
N LEU A 127 2.42 -0.84 5.54
CA LEU A 127 1.36 0.14 5.28
C LEU A 127 0.29 0.11 6.38
N LEU A 128 -0.10 -1.07 6.82
CA LEU A 128 -1.08 -1.19 7.90
C LEU A 128 -0.57 -0.55 9.20
N ASN A 129 0.70 -0.76 9.51
CA ASN A 129 1.29 -0.14 10.70
C ASN A 129 1.26 1.37 10.63
N ILE A 130 1.55 1.93 9.45
CA ILE A 130 1.47 3.37 9.26
C ILE A 130 0.03 3.84 9.42
N LEU A 131 -0.91 3.15 8.78
CA LEU A 131 -2.32 3.52 8.84
C LEU A 131 -2.81 3.54 10.30
N HIS A 132 -2.46 2.51 11.06
CA HIS A 132 -2.87 2.45 12.47
C HIS A 132 -2.27 3.58 13.29
N SER A 133 -1.12 4.10 12.90
CA SER A 133 -0.49 5.20 13.61
C SER A 133 -1.16 6.55 13.30
N LEU A 134 -1.99 6.59 12.27
CA LEU A 134 -2.67 7.82 11.87
C LEU A 134 -4.04 8.01 12.53
N VAL A 135 -4.53 6.99 13.20
CA VAL A 135 -5.86 7.04 13.83
C VAL A 135 -5.77 7.12 15.35
#